data_bea0767ed46c32db53954213f8475478
#
_entry.id   bea0767ed46c32db53954213f8475478
#
_cell.length_a   1.000
_cell.length_b   1.000
_cell.length_c   1.000
_cell.angle_alpha   90.00
_cell.angle_beta   90.00
_cell.angle_gamma   90.00
#
_symmetry.space_group_name_H-M   'P 1'
#
loop_
_entity.id
_entity.type
_entity.pdbx_description
1 polymer ?
#
loop_
_entity_poly.entity_id
_entity_poly.type
_entity_poly.pdbx_seq_one_letter_code
_entity_poly.pdbx_strand_id
1 'polypeptide(L)'
;MTQSLDNLLQMNELYQAPEEVAKRAFLQNFDEVYKRSIEDPEGFWGEVAQELSWFKPWEKVRDWQCPNHQWFVGGQVNITYNALDRHVKEGRKNKVAYIFLGEDGSERQVTYGQLYKLVCRAANGLKSLGVSKGDRVIIYLPLTIEGIVTMLACARVGAIHSVVYAGLGAGALRERIEDCQAKVVFTSDVTYRRGKVVSLKTIVDQAVVGAESVQHVVVWQRQEKNELGPLEVDFDDFMTVGGSDCPAEVMESEDPLFILYTSGTTAKPKGVLHVHGGYMVGTYFHAKSFYDLNEDDVYWCTSDIGWIVGHSYIVYGPLVAGVTTVFREGALDYPSAGTPWEIIEQYGVTVLFTAPTALRLLMKYGEEWPKKYDLTSLRLITCAGEPLNPEAWRWANDNLVAAHGGYVIDNWWQTELSAPTLGTLPNMATKPGKVGKAMMGVEAAIVDSDGNPVEPNKGGLLVLRSPLPHMMRTIYGNPERYEQIWSQVPGSYLTGDMAVMDEDGYIAVLGRADDVLNIAGHRIGTMEVESALVSHEAVAEAAAIGKPDPVKGEVLKTFVILKIGYEGSEELRQDLVKHVRNVLGPIVVISELDFVPKLPKTRSGKIIRRLLKAVEMGADPGDLTTLEE
;
A
#
# COMPACT_ATOMS: atom_id res chain seq x y z
N MET A 1 -15.05 19.20 -22.33
CA MET A 1 -13.86 18.48 -21.80
C MET A 1 -12.83 19.42 -21.16
N THR A 2 -12.91 20.70 -21.40
CA THR A 2 -11.83 21.64 -21.07
C THR A 2 -11.93 22.30 -19.69
N GLN A 3 -13.09 22.60 -19.15
CA GLN A 3 -13.18 23.48 -17.99
C GLN A 3 -13.06 22.82 -16.59
N SER A 4 -13.43 21.56 -16.38
CA SER A 4 -13.24 20.87 -15.09
C SER A 4 -11.83 20.31 -14.93
N LEU A 5 -11.26 19.75 -16.00
CA LEU A 5 -9.84 19.44 -16.11
C LEU A 5 -8.99 20.72 -16.01
N ASP A 6 -9.40 21.82 -16.61
CA ASP A 6 -8.71 23.11 -16.56
C ASP A 6 -8.57 23.63 -15.12
N ASN A 7 -9.50 23.36 -14.22
CA ASN A 7 -9.40 23.82 -12.83
C ASN A 7 -8.43 22.99 -11.98
N LEU A 8 -8.37 21.66 -12.16
CA LEU A 8 -7.31 20.81 -11.58
C LEU A 8 -5.94 21.14 -12.20
N LEU A 9 -5.94 21.46 -13.49
CA LEU A 9 -4.73 21.83 -14.23
C LEU A 9 -4.30 23.29 -13.94
N GLN A 10 -5.24 24.19 -13.56
CA GLN A 10 -4.97 25.57 -13.14
C GLN A 10 -4.52 25.68 -11.68
N MET A 11 -4.57 24.61 -10.87
CA MET A 11 -3.84 24.55 -9.61
C MET A 11 -2.33 24.43 -9.88
N ASN A 12 -1.74 25.51 -10.40
CA ASN A 12 -0.31 25.65 -10.69
C ASN A 12 0.49 26.09 -9.45
N GLU A 13 -0.04 25.91 -8.25
CA GLU A 13 0.74 26.12 -7.03
C GLU A 13 1.90 25.14 -7.01
N LEU A 14 3.09 25.67 -6.99
CA LEU A 14 4.33 24.90 -6.94
C LEU A 14 5.01 25.12 -5.60
N TYR A 15 5.10 24.08 -4.81
CA TYR A 15 5.81 24.08 -3.54
C TYR A 15 7.20 23.52 -3.75
N GLN A 16 8.22 24.36 -3.54
CA GLN A 16 9.61 23.92 -3.61
C GLN A 16 9.97 23.06 -2.39
N ALA A 17 10.75 22.02 -2.61
CA ALA A 17 11.31 21.27 -1.51
C ALA A 17 12.17 22.16 -0.61
N PRO A 18 12.07 22.08 0.73
CA PRO A 18 12.97 22.79 1.63
C PRO A 18 14.43 22.43 1.34
N GLU A 19 15.32 23.43 1.41
CA GLU A 19 16.73 23.28 1.00
C GLU A 19 17.45 22.15 1.73
N GLU A 20 17.21 22.00 3.03
CA GLU A 20 17.84 20.96 3.84
C GLU A 20 17.33 19.55 3.48
N VAL A 21 16.05 19.40 3.18
CA VAL A 21 15.46 18.14 2.70
C VAL A 21 16.03 17.81 1.33
N ALA A 22 16.08 18.77 0.42
CA ALA A 22 16.59 18.58 -0.94
C ALA A 22 18.08 18.21 -0.95
N LYS A 23 18.93 18.86 -0.13
CA LYS A 23 20.35 18.55 -0.01
C LYS A 23 20.61 17.15 0.55
N ARG A 24 19.76 16.69 1.48
CA ARG A 24 19.88 15.36 2.11
C ARG A 24 19.41 14.25 1.20
N ALA A 25 18.53 14.52 0.23
CA ALA A 25 17.93 13.52 -0.63
C ALA A 25 18.99 12.60 -1.28
N PHE A 26 18.79 11.29 -1.16
CA PHE A 26 19.72 10.28 -1.69
C PHE A 26 19.93 10.44 -3.21
N LEU A 27 18.86 10.75 -3.93
CA LEU A 27 18.90 10.91 -5.37
C LEU A 27 18.91 12.40 -5.73
N GLN A 28 20.03 12.93 -6.25
CA GLN A 28 20.20 14.37 -6.48
C GLN A 28 19.76 14.83 -7.88
N ASN A 29 20.16 14.12 -8.93
CA ASN A 29 19.96 14.54 -10.33
C ASN A 29 18.83 13.74 -10.98
N PHE A 30 17.57 14.06 -10.63
CA PHE A 30 16.41 13.30 -11.10
C PHE A 30 16.41 13.09 -12.62
N ASP A 31 16.50 14.17 -13.41
CA ASP A 31 16.35 14.09 -14.88
C ASP A 31 17.44 13.23 -15.54
N GLU A 32 18.68 13.32 -15.06
CA GLU A 32 19.81 12.55 -15.56
C GLU A 32 19.65 11.06 -15.21
N VAL A 33 19.33 10.76 -13.94
CA VAL A 33 19.17 9.39 -13.47
C VAL A 33 17.92 8.74 -14.07
N TYR A 34 16.83 9.48 -14.20
CA TYR A 34 15.63 9.01 -14.88
C TYR A 34 15.93 8.67 -16.34
N LYS A 35 16.53 9.60 -17.09
CA LYS A 35 16.91 9.36 -18.48
C LYS A 35 17.78 8.12 -18.62
N ARG A 36 18.82 7.97 -17.80
CA ARG A 36 19.68 6.79 -17.80
C ARG A 36 18.90 5.51 -17.50
N SER A 37 17.98 5.53 -16.54
CA SER A 37 17.17 4.37 -16.15
C SER A 37 16.24 3.88 -17.27
N ILE A 38 15.90 4.77 -18.21
CA ILE A 38 15.08 4.46 -19.40
C ILE A 38 15.96 4.01 -20.58
N GLU A 39 17.06 4.70 -20.85
CA GLU A 39 17.96 4.41 -21.97
C GLU A 39 18.80 3.14 -21.76
N ASP A 40 19.18 2.86 -20.50
CA ASP A 40 19.95 1.67 -20.11
C ASP A 40 19.37 1.02 -18.83
N PRO A 41 18.17 0.43 -18.89
CA PRO A 41 17.54 -0.17 -17.71
C PRO A 41 18.31 -1.37 -17.16
N GLU A 42 19.03 -2.10 -18.00
CA GLU A 42 19.83 -3.24 -17.55
C GLU A 42 21.07 -2.77 -16.77
N GLY A 43 21.80 -1.76 -17.26
CA GLY A 43 22.91 -1.16 -16.55
C GLY A 43 22.45 -0.52 -15.24
N PHE A 44 21.36 0.25 -15.27
CA PHE A 44 20.83 0.92 -14.09
C PHE A 44 20.43 -0.06 -12.97
N TRP A 45 19.56 -1.03 -13.27
CA TRP A 45 19.10 -1.99 -12.28
C TRP A 45 20.18 -2.99 -11.86
N GLY A 46 21.13 -3.28 -12.78
CA GLY A 46 22.31 -4.09 -12.46
C GLY A 46 23.20 -3.44 -11.41
N GLU A 47 23.45 -2.14 -11.49
CA GLU A 47 24.20 -1.38 -10.47
C GLU A 47 23.48 -1.36 -9.13
N VAL A 48 22.17 -1.08 -9.11
CA VAL A 48 21.39 -1.14 -7.86
C VAL A 48 21.48 -2.53 -7.21
N ALA A 49 21.37 -3.59 -8.01
CA ALA A 49 21.44 -4.95 -7.51
C ALA A 49 22.81 -5.32 -6.91
N GLN A 50 23.91 -4.70 -7.38
CA GLN A 50 25.26 -4.90 -6.84
C GLN A 50 25.43 -4.36 -5.41
N GLU A 51 24.59 -3.46 -4.93
CA GLU A 51 24.59 -3.01 -3.54
C GLU A 51 24.10 -4.10 -2.56
N LEU A 52 23.52 -5.17 -3.08
CA LEU A 52 22.91 -6.26 -2.30
C LEU A 52 23.75 -7.53 -2.36
N SER A 53 23.57 -8.41 -1.35
CA SER A 53 24.30 -9.68 -1.29
C SER A 53 23.59 -10.76 -2.10
N TRP A 54 24.32 -11.41 -3.00
CA TRP A 54 23.87 -12.53 -3.80
C TRP A 54 24.69 -13.77 -3.47
N PHE A 55 24.08 -14.95 -3.38
CA PHE A 55 24.80 -16.21 -3.23
C PHE A 55 25.52 -16.58 -4.54
N LYS A 56 24.88 -16.28 -5.67
CA LYS A 56 25.44 -16.33 -7.01
C LYS A 56 24.96 -15.10 -7.78
N PRO A 57 25.82 -14.31 -8.42
CA PRO A 57 25.39 -13.20 -9.27
C PRO A 57 24.61 -13.73 -10.50
N TRP A 58 23.81 -12.88 -11.06
CA TRP A 58 23.02 -13.16 -12.26
C TRP A 58 23.88 -13.25 -13.52
N GLU A 59 23.38 -13.95 -14.53
CA GLU A 59 23.97 -14.08 -15.85
C GLU A 59 23.43 -13.02 -16.82
N LYS A 60 22.15 -12.63 -16.66
CA LYS A 60 21.46 -11.61 -17.44
C LYS A 60 20.58 -10.76 -16.52
N VAL A 61 20.64 -9.43 -16.66
CA VAL A 61 19.87 -8.52 -15.79
C VAL A 61 18.40 -8.61 -16.08
N ARG A 62 18.01 -8.57 -17.38
CA ARG A 62 16.61 -8.64 -17.78
C ARG A 62 16.43 -9.58 -18.97
N ASP A 63 15.40 -10.43 -18.92
CA ASP A 63 14.84 -11.14 -20.07
C ASP A 63 13.38 -10.76 -20.23
N TRP A 64 13.02 -10.16 -21.36
CA TRP A 64 11.67 -9.66 -21.58
C TRP A 64 11.14 -10.02 -22.95
N GLN A 65 10.03 -10.77 -22.93
CA GLN A 65 9.19 -11.11 -24.09
C GLN A 65 7.73 -10.88 -23.68
N CYS A 66 7.21 -9.69 -23.96
CA CYS A 66 5.88 -9.25 -23.52
C CYS A 66 4.81 -10.36 -23.67
N PRO A 67 4.04 -10.66 -22.63
CA PRO A 67 3.99 -10.01 -21.31
C PRO A 67 5.01 -10.55 -20.30
N ASN A 68 5.69 -11.66 -20.61
CA ASN A 68 6.58 -12.36 -19.69
C ASN A 68 7.91 -11.63 -19.55
N HIS A 69 8.35 -11.45 -18.31
CA HIS A 69 9.64 -10.84 -17.99
C HIS A 69 10.29 -11.51 -16.78
N GLN A 70 11.59 -11.55 -16.79
CA GLN A 70 12.44 -12.04 -15.72
C GLN A 70 13.56 -11.03 -15.44
N TRP A 71 13.98 -10.95 -14.18
CA TRP A 71 15.06 -10.06 -13.78
C TRP A 71 16.11 -10.80 -12.97
N PHE A 72 17.38 -10.44 -13.19
CA PHE A 72 18.53 -11.06 -12.55
C PHE A 72 18.57 -12.58 -12.77
N VAL A 73 18.39 -12.98 -14.02
CA VAL A 73 18.26 -14.38 -14.45
C VAL A 73 19.52 -15.17 -14.10
N GLY A 74 19.35 -16.34 -13.48
CA GLY A 74 20.46 -17.18 -13.00
C GLY A 74 21.12 -16.69 -11.71
N GLY A 75 20.66 -15.56 -11.16
CA GLY A 75 21.07 -15.05 -9.86
C GLY A 75 20.43 -15.84 -8.72
N GLN A 76 21.21 -16.13 -7.68
CA GLN A 76 20.74 -16.83 -6.47
C GLN A 76 20.78 -15.91 -5.25
N VAL A 77 19.67 -15.82 -4.55
CA VAL A 77 19.47 -14.87 -3.44
C VAL A 77 18.43 -15.40 -2.47
N ASN A 78 18.41 -14.86 -1.27
CA ASN A 78 17.24 -14.92 -0.39
C ASN A 78 17.05 -13.51 0.19
N ILE A 79 15.86 -12.95 0.07
CA ILE A 79 15.58 -11.60 0.57
C ILE A 79 15.85 -11.47 2.07
N THR A 80 15.63 -12.54 2.86
CA THR A 80 15.87 -12.51 4.31
C THR A 80 17.34 -12.45 4.67
N TYR A 81 18.24 -12.96 3.80
CA TYR A 81 19.67 -12.79 4.00
C TYR A 81 20.06 -11.30 3.95
N ASN A 82 19.51 -10.57 3.00
CA ASN A 82 19.73 -9.12 2.89
C ASN A 82 19.04 -8.32 4.00
N ALA A 83 17.85 -8.76 4.42
CA ALA A 83 17.09 -8.11 5.48
C ALA A 83 17.66 -8.33 6.90
N LEU A 84 18.38 -9.44 7.13
CA LEU A 84 18.83 -9.85 8.48
C LEU A 84 20.31 -10.23 8.54
N ASP A 85 20.71 -11.30 7.85
CA ASP A 85 22.07 -11.89 7.95
C ASP A 85 23.14 -10.87 7.61
N ARG A 86 22.97 -10.10 6.54
CA ARG A 86 23.88 -9.05 6.10
C ARG A 86 24.14 -8.05 7.23
N HIS A 87 23.09 -7.53 7.84
CA HIS A 87 23.18 -6.54 8.92
C HIS A 87 23.85 -7.11 10.17
N VAL A 88 23.54 -8.36 10.54
CA VAL A 88 24.18 -9.04 11.67
C VAL A 88 25.68 -9.22 11.43
N LYS A 89 26.07 -9.61 10.20
CA LYS A 89 27.48 -9.82 9.80
C LYS A 89 28.26 -8.50 9.68
N GLU A 90 27.60 -7.43 9.24
CA GLU A 90 28.18 -6.09 9.11
C GLU A 90 28.23 -5.29 10.43
N GLY A 91 27.92 -5.92 11.57
CA GLY A 91 28.05 -5.32 12.89
C GLY A 91 26.80 -4.60 13.42
N ARG A 92 25.69 -4.59 12.68
CA ARG A 92 24.42 -3.92 13.07
C ARG A 92 23.53 -4.79 13.96
N LYS A 93 24.01 -5.91 14.51
CA LYS A 93 23.20 -6.83 15.33
C LYS A 93 22.48 -6.18 16.52
N ASN A 94 23.06 -5.10 17.07
CA ASN A 94 22.52 -4.38 18.22
C ASN A 94 21.64 -3.17 17.83
N LYS A 95 21.58 -2.82 16.53
CA LYS A 95 20.68 -1.78 16.04
C LYS A 95 19.23 -2.25 16.18
N VAL A 96 18.34 -1.37 16.63
CA VAL A 96 16.91 -1.62 16.68
C VAL A 96 16.38 -1.76 15.25
N ALA A 97 15.75 -2.89 14.95
CA ALA A 97 15.04 -3.12 13.70
C ALA A 97 13.59 -2.64 13.82
N TYR A 98 12.93 -3.01 14.92
CA TYR A 98 11.54 -2.67 15.15
C TYR A 98 11.28 -2.11 16.54
N ILE A 99 10.38 -1.11 16.58
CA ILE A 99 9.68 -0.64 17.76
C ILE A 99 8.20 -0.94 17.54
N PHE A 100 7.68 -1.92 18.24
CA PHE A 100 6.28 -2.35 18.18
C PHE A 100 5.47 -1.70 19.30
N LEU A 101 4.29 -1.20 18.97
CA LEU A 101 3.34 -0.59 19.87
C LEU A 101 1.99 -1.30 19.76
N GLY A 102 1.60 -2.02 20.81
CA GLY A 102 0.29 -2.68 20.90
C GLY A 102 -0.82 -1.69 21.25
N GLU A 103 -2.03 -1.92 20.75
CA GLU A 103 -3.19 -1.14 21.17
C GLU A 103 -3.56 -1.39 22.65
N ASP A 104 -3.13 -2.52 23.19
CA ASP A 104 -3.25 -2.90 24.61
C ASP A 104 -2.24 -2.19 25.53
N GLY A 105 -1.41 -1.31 24.97
CA GLY A 105 -0.35 -0.59 25.69
C GLY A 105 0.96 -1.37 25.79
N SER A 106 1.07 -2.56 25.19
CA SER A 106 2.33 -3.29 25.14
C SER A 106 3.34 -2.60 24.22
N GLU A 107 4.62 -2.62 24.60
CA GLU A 107 5.73 -2.11 23.81
C GLU A 107 6.84 -3.14 23.73
N ARG A 108 7.42 -3.33 22.54
CA ARG A 108 8.58 -4.19 22.32
C ARG A 108 9.56 -3.57 21.35
N GLN A 109 10.82 -3.55 21.75
CA GLN A 109 11.92 -3.21 20.84
C GLN A 109 12.69 -4.47 20.49
N VAL A 110 12.95 -4.67 19.20
CA VAL A 110 13.66 -5.85 18.69
C VAL A 110 14.83 -5.41 17.83
N THR A 111 16.04 -5.82 18.19
CA THR A 111 17.23 -5.53 17.38
C THR A 111 17.32 -6.47 16.18
N TYR A 112 18.15 -6.12 15.17
CA TYR A 112 18.41 -6.99 14.02
C TYR A 112 18.90 -8.38 14.45
N GLY A 113 19.76 -8.45 15.46
CA GLY A 113 20.24 -9.72 16.00
C GLY A 113 19.18 -10.55 16.72
N GLN A 114 18.27 -9.90 17.43
CA GLN A 114 17.13 -10.56 18.07
C GLN A 114 16.12 -11.04 17.02
N LEU A 115 15.78 -10.18 16.04
CA LEU A 115 14.89 -10.52 14.94
C LEU A 115 15.42 -11.70 14.13
N TYR A 116 16.73 -11.70 13.79
CA TYR A 116 17.39 -12.84 13.15
C TYR A 116 17.15 -14.16 13.89
N LYS A 117 17.35 -14.15 15.22
CA LYS A 117 17.17 -15.35 16.05
C LYS A 117 15.70 -15.81 16.10
N LEU A 118 14.75 -14.87 16.20
CA LEU A 118 13.31 -15.19 16.17
C LEU A 118 12.93 -15.80 14.83
N VAL A 119 13.38 -15.22 13.72
CA VAL A 119 13.13 -15.73 12.37
C VAL A 119 13.76 -17.12 12.17
N CYS A 120 14.97 -17.35 12.66
CA CYS A 120 15.59 -18.69 12.59
C CYS A 120 14.81 -19.74 13.38
N ARG A 121 14.31 -19.41 14.58
CA ARG A 121 13.45 -20.31 15.36
C ARG A 121 12.14 -20.64 14.63
N ALA A 122 11.45 -19.63 14.12
CA ALA A 122 10.22 -19.82 13.36
C ALA A 122 10.47 -20.61 12.06
N ALA A 123 11.60 -20.39 11.38
CA ALA A 123 12.00 -21.15 10.20
C ALA A 123 12.25 -22.63 10.53
N ASN A 124 12.90 -22.92 11.65
CA ASN A 124 13.06 -24.31 12.14
C ASN A 124 11.71 -24.92 12.55
N GLY A 125 10.82 -24.13 13.17
CA GLY A 125 9.44 -24.54 13.44
C GLY A 125 8.68 -24.93 12.17
N LEU A 126 8.76 -24.12 11.10
CA LEU A 126 8.16 -24.43 9.79
C LEU A 126 8.70 -25.75 9.22
N LYS A 127 10.01 -25.95 9.28
CA LYS A 127 10.65 -27.22 8.84
C LYS A 127 10.13 -28.43 9.65
N SER A 128 9.90 -28.26 10.96
CA SER A 128 9.37 -29.34 11.82
C SER A 128 7.92 -29.72 11.47
N LEU A 129 7.14 -28.75 10.93
CA LEU A 129 5.80 -28.99 10.39
C LEU A 129 5.84 -29.53 8.95
N GLY A 130 7.02 -29.88 8.43
CA GLY A 130 7.22 -30.40 7.08
C GLY A 130 7.10 -29.34 5.98
N VAL A 131 7.16 -28.05 6.29
CA VAL A 131 7.15 -26.98 5.28
C VAL A 131 8.51 -26.92 4.58
N SER A 132 8.49 -26.86 3.26
CA SER A 132 9.66 -26.81 2.39
C SER A 132 9.50 -25.73 1.31
N LYS A 133 10.55 -25.53 0.53
CA LYS A 133 10.57 -24.60 -0.61
C LYS A 133 9.36 -24.86 -1.53
N GLY A 134 8.63 -23.80 -1.85
CA GLY A 134 7.45 -23.81 -2.71
C GLY A 134 6.13 -24.17 -2.01
N ASP A 135 6.14 -24.62 -0.74
CA ASP A 135 4.90 -24.79 0.03
C ASP A 135 4.25 -23.44 0.33
N ARG A 136 2.92 -23.37 0.40
CA ARG A 136 2.18 -22.13 0.70
C ARG A 136 1.76 -22.11 2.17
N VAL A 137 1.91 -20.93 2.77
CA VAL A 137 1.58 -20.66 4.17
C VAL A 137 0.67 -19.45 4.24
N ILE A 138 -0.50 -19.60 4.83
CA ILE A 138 -1.40 -18.49 5.14
C ILE A 138 -1.00 -17.86 6.47
N ILE A 139 -0.93 -16.55 6.51
CA ILE A 139 -0.66 -15.76 7.71
C ILE A 139 -1.89 -14.88 7.98
N TYR A 140 -2.69 -15.28 8.98
CA TYR A 140 -3.84 -14.53 9.47
C TYR A 140 -3.54 -14.03 10.89
N LEU A 141 -2.47 -13.26 11.01
CA LEU A 141 -1.98 -12.63 12.24
C LEU A 141 -2.17 -11.11 12.18
N PRO A 142 -2.40 -10.44 13.30
CA PRO A 142 -2.41 -8.98 13.34
C PRO A 142 -1.02 -8.42 13.05
N LEU A 143 -0.94 -7.10 12.85
CA LEU A 143 0.34 -6.38 12.68
C LEU A 143 1.14 -6.40 13.98
N THR A 144 1.92 -7.44 14.16
CA THR A 144 2.76 -7.70 15.35
C THR A 144 4.13 -8.25 14.95
N ILE A 145 5.04 -8.33 15.91
CA ILE A 145 6.36 -8.97 15.70
C ILE A 145 6.19 -10.41 15.21
N GLU A 146 5.23 -11.14 15.75
CA GLU A 146 4.96 -12.55 15.41
C GLU A 146 4.50 -12.69 13.95
N GLY A 147 3.66 -11.77 13.47
CA GLY A 147 3.25 -11.73 12.06
C GLY A 147 4.45 -11.50 11.13
N ILE A 148 5.29 -10.52 11.43
CA ILE A 148 6.49 -10.18 10.65
C ILE A 148 7.52 -11.33 10.70
N VAL A 149 7.77 -11.91 11.87
CA VAL A 149 8.66 -13.06 12.04
C VAL A 149 8.20 -14.24 11.20
N THR A 150 6.89 -14.51 11.14
CA THR A 150 6.32 -15.59 10.32
C THR A 150 6.51 -15.34 8.82
N MET A 151 6.30 -14.10 8.33
CA MET A 151 6.57 -13.73 6.93
C MET A 151 8.04 -13.99 6.55
N LEU A 152 8.95 -13.48 7.38
CA LEU A 152 10.39 -13.64 7.15
C LEU A 152 10.84 -15.11 7.27
N ALA A 153 10.24 -15.89 8.18
CA ALA A 153 10.55 -17.31 8.32
C ALA A 153 10.13 -18.11 7.08
N CYS A 154 8.95 -17.83 6.52
CA CYS A 154 8.50 -18.43 5.25
C CYS A 154 9.50 -18.12 4.13
N ALA A 155 9.82 -16.84 3.93
CA ALA A 155 10.80 -16.44 2.92
C ALA A 155 12.19 -17.08 3.13
N ARG A 156 12.59 -17.26 4.41
CA ARG A 156 13.87 -17.87 4.77
C ARG A 156 13.99 -19.33 4.36
N VAL A 157 12.91 -20.10 4.48
CA VAL A 157 12.86 -21.51 4.08
C VAL A 157 12.43 -21.73 2.63
N GLY A 158 12.17 -20.66 1.88
CA GLY A 158 11.69 -20.71 0.50
C GLY A 158 10.22 -21.08 0.36
N ALA A 159 9.43 -21.00 1.44
CA ALA A 159 7.99 -21.13 1.38
C ALA A 159 7.34 -19.84 0.90
N ILE A 160 6.23 -19.97 0.19
CA ILE A 160 5.45 -18.86 -0.36
C ILE A 160 4.42 -18.43 0.68
N HIS A 161 4.59 -17.26 1.29
CA HIS A 161 3.58 -16.78 2.23
C HIS A 161 2.45 -16.01 1.52
N SER A 162 1.27 -16.07 2.12
CA SER A 162 0.15 -15.21 1.77
C SER A 162 -0.45 -14.63 3.05
N VAL A 163 -0.25 -13.33 3.24
CA VAL A 163 -0.82 -12.62 4.39
C VAL A 163 -2.25 -12.24 4.06
N VAL A 164 -3.15 -12.61 4.94
CA VAL A 164 -4.56 -12.23 4.88
C VAL A 164 -4.82 -11.25 6.01
N TYR A 165 -5.35 -10.08 5.68
CA TYR A 165 -5.62 -9.03 6.67
C TYR A 165 -6.45 -9.58 7.84
N ALA A 166 -5.93 -9.46 9.07
CA ALA A 166 -6.55 -9.95 10.29
C ALA A 166 -7.83 -9.16 10.63
N GLY A 167 -8.92 -9.64 10.10
CA GLY A 167 -10.21 -8.95 10.14
C GLY A 167 -11.08 -9.27 8.95
N LEU A 168 -10.58 -9.95 7.91
CA LEU A 168 -11.42 -10.53 6.87
C LEU A 168 -12.21 -11.71 7.44
N GLY A 169 -13.46 -11.88 6.98
CA GLY A 169 -14.34 -12.97 7.42
C GLY A 169 -13.89 -14.36 6.96
N ALA A 170 -14.48 -15.40 7.55
CA ALA A 170 -14.11 -16.80 7.32
C ALA A 170 -14.23 -17.23 5.85
N GLY A 171 -15.25 -16.76 5.12
CA GLY A 171 -15.40 -17.07 3.69
C GLY A 171 -14.25 -16.56 2.85
N ALA A 172 -13.86 -15.30 3.06
CA ALA A 172 -12.73 -14.71 2.35
C ALA A 172 -11.39 -15.36 2.69
N LEU A 173 -11.20 -15.77 3.94
CA LEU A 173 -10.02 -16.51 4.37
C LEU A 173 -9.99 -17.90 3.72
N ARG A 174 -11.12 -18.62 3.71
CA ARG A 174 -11.25 -19.93 3.07
C ARG A 174 -10.90 -19.89 1.59
N GLU A 175 -11.46 -18.94 0.83
CA GLU A 175 -11.17 -18.81 -0.60
C GLU A 175 -9.67 -18.72 -0.88
N ARG A 176 -8.92 -18.00 -0.04
CA ARG A 176 -7.47 -17.86 -0.20
C ARG A 176 -6.71 -19.12 0.19
N ILE A 177 -7.16 -19.82 1.25
CA ILE A 177 -6.59 -21.12 1.65
C ILE A 177 -6.75 -22.14 0.52
N GLU A 178 -7.95 -22.22 -0.06
CA GLU A 178 -8.27 -23.17 -1.14
C GLU A 178 -7.57 -22.80 -2.45
N ASP A 179 -7.55 -21.51 -2.82
CA ASP A 179 -6.90 -21.06 -4.07
C ASP A 179 -5.40 -21.32 -4.07
N CYS A 180 -4.69 -20.99 -2.99
CA CYS A 180 -3.25 -21.27 -2.92
C CYS A 180 -2.91 -22.68 -2.39
N GLN A 181 -3.89 -23.50 -2.00
CA GLN A 181 -3.66 -24.83 -1.41
C GLN A 181 -2.68 -24.75 -0.23
N ALA A 182 -3.00 -23.90 0.75
CA ALA A 182 -2.14 -23.65 1.88
C ALA A 182 -1.96 -24.88 2.76
N LYS A 183 -0.71 -25.19 3.14
CA LYS A 183 -0.34 -26.31 3.99
C LYS A 183 -0.43 -25.98 5.48
N VAL A 184 -0.09 -24.76 5.84
CA VAL A 184 -0.10 -24.25 7.21
C VAL A 184 -0.84 -22.92 7.27
N VAL A 185 -1.62 -22.72 8.33
CA VAL A 185 -2.29 -21.45 8.63
C VAL A 185 -1.80 -20.95 9.98
N PHE A 186 -1.34 -19.71 10.04
CA PHE A 186 -1.01 -19.03 11.30
C PHE A 186 -2.14 -18.10 11.70
N THR A 187 -2.46 -18.06 12.99
CA THR A 187 -3.44 -17.15 13.58
C THR A 187 -3.08 -16.80 15.02
N SER A 188 -3.79 -15.83 15.59
CA SER A 188 -3.84 -15.63 17.03
C SER A 188 -5.26 -15.87 17.55
N ASP A 189 -5.38 -16.06 18.85
CA ASP A 189 -6.70 -16.12 19.49
C ASP A 189 -7.46 -14.81 19.27
N VAL A 190 -6.80 -13.65 19.49
CA VAL A 190 -7.40 -12.33 19.41
C VAL A 190 -6.49 -11.28 18.77
N THR A 191 -7.10 -10.19 18.31
CA THR A 191 -6.47 -8.88 18.04
C THR A 191 -7.23 -7.79 18.76
N TYR A 192 -6.63 -6.60 18.85
CA TYR A 192 -7.22 -5.44 19.53
C TYR A 192 -7.55 -4.34 18.51
N ARG A 193 -8.75 -3.76 18.62
CA ARG A 193 -9.13 -2.62 17.77
C ARG A 193 -10.11 -1.69 18.50
N ARG A 194 -9.74 -0.44 18.71
CA ARG A 194 -10.50 0.60 19.44
C ARG A 194 -10.93 0.14 20.82
N GLY A 195 -10.01 -0.49 21.56
CA GLY A 195 -10.26 -1.03 22.90
C GLY A 195 -11.12 -2.30 22.94
N LYS A 196 -11.49 -2.84 21.78
CA LYS A 196 -12.26 -4.09 21.69
C LYS A 196 -11.34 -5.27 21.39
N VAL A 197 -11.64 -6.39 22.02
CA VAL A 197 -11.05 -7.68 21.70
C VAL A 197 -11.82 -8.30 20.53
N VAL A 198 -11.12 -8.65 19.45
CA VAL A 198 -11.69 -9.29 18.27
C VAL A 198 -11.13 -10.70 18.16
N SER A 199 -11.99 -11.72 18.18
CA SER A 199 -11.57 -13.12 18.04
C SER A 199 -11.17 -13.43 16.59
N LEU A 200 -9.91 -13.81 16.38
CA LEU A 200 -9.40 -14.30 15.08
C LEU A 200 -9.52 -15.83 14.98
N LYS A 201 -9.29 -16.53 16.08
CA LYS A 201 -9.36 -18.00 16.15
C LYS A 201 -10.69 -18.55 15.64
N THR A 202 -11.81 -17.95 16.08
CA THR A 202 -13.16 -18.35 15.64
C THR A 202 -13.34 -18.23 14.12
N ILE A 203 -12.72 -17.24 13.50
CA ILE A 203 -12.75 -17.05 12.05
C ILE A 203 -11.96 -18.14 11.34
N VAL A 204 -10.76 -18.45 11.86
CA VAL A 204 -9.90 -19.51 11.29
C VAL A 204 -10.57 -20.87 11.45
N ASP A 205 -11.18 -21.18 12.61
CA ASP A 205 -11.89 -22.42 12.83
C ASP A 205 -12.97 -22.68 11.78
N GLN A 206 -13.71 -21.64 11.43
CA GLN A 206 -14.72 -21.74 10.37
C GLN A 206 -14.09 -21.85 8.98
N ALA A 207 -12.97 -21.17 8.73
CA ALA A 207 -12.32 -21.12 7.43
C ALA A 207 -11.63 -22.46 7.08
N VAL A 208 -11.08 -23.19 8.05
CA VAL A 208 -10.33 -24.43 7.80
C VAL A 208 -11.20 -25.67 7.74
N VAL A 209 -12.49 -25.60 8.13
CA VAL A 209 -13.40 -26.75 8.05
C VAL A 209 -13.50 -27.26 6.61
N GLY A 210 -13.03 -28.49 6.34
CA GLY A 210 -13.04 -29.08 5.00
C GLY A 210 -11.95 -28.58 4.04
N ALA A 211 -11.01 -27.78 4.50
CA ALA A 211 -9.82 -27.37 3.73
C ALA A 211 -8.77 -28.49 3.76
N GLU A 212 -8.86 -29.44 2.80
CA GLU A 212 -8.04 -30.67 2.76
C GLU A 212 -6.52 -30.40 2.68
N SER A 213 -6.10 -29.23 2.16
CA SER A 213 -4.68 -28.88 2.04
C SER A 213 -4.04 -28.53 3.38
N VAL A 214 -4.84 -28.08 4.37
CA VAL A 214 -4.34 -27.60 5.66
C VAL A 214 -3.95 -28.78 6.55
N GLN A 215 -2.67 -28.87 6.88
CA GLN A 215 -2.11 -29.91 7.75
C GLN A 215 -1.93 -29.44 9.18
N HIS A 216 -1.64 -28.13 9.38
CA HIS A 216 -1.43 -27.54 10.69
C HIS A 216 -2.02 -26.12 10.77
N VAL A 217 -2.50 -25.76 11.97
CA VAL A 217 -2.88 -24.41 12.35
C VAL A 217 -2.01 -23.99 13.53
N VAL A 218 -1.15 -23.00 13.35
CA VAL A 218 -0.31 -22.47 14.44
C VAL A 218 -1.04 -21.31 15.11
N VAL A 219 -1.31 -21.45 16.40
CA VAL A 219 -2.14 -20.51 17.17
C VAL A 219 -1.30 -19.75 18.20
N TRP A 220 -1.20 -18.44 18.04
CA TRP A 220 -0.59 -17.59 19.04
C TRP A 220 -1.64 -17.17 20.07
N GLN A 221 -1.54 -17.72 21.28
CA GLN A 221 -2.46 -17.47 22.37
C GLN A 221 -2.00 -16.27 23.19
N ARG A 222 -2.61 -15.12 22.93
CA ARG A 222 -2.27 -13.82 23.55
C ARG A 222 -2.93 -13.59 24.90
N GLN A 223 -4.05 -14.25 25.14
CA GLN A 223 -4.79 -14.13 26.39
C GLN A 223 -4.52 -15.37 27.26
N GLU A 224 -5.53 -16.18 27.48
CA GLU A 224 -5.39 -17.40 28.28
C GLU A 224 -5.04 -18.59 27.40
N LYS A 225 -4.15 -19.46 27.88
CA LYS A 225 -3.85 -20.70 27.17
C LYS A 225 -5.03 -21.66 27.29
N ASN A 226 -5.60 -22.01 26.14
CA ASN A 226 -6.69 -22.94 25.98
C ASN A 226 -6.17 -24.26 25.39
N GLU A 227 -6.94 -25.33 25.59
CA GLU A 227 -6.68 -26.61 24.94
C GLU A 227 -6.83 -26.45 23.42
N LEU A 228 -5.86 -26.97 22.68
CA LEU A 228 -5.80 -26.88 21.23
C LEU A 228 -6.35 -28.17 20.58
N GLY A 229 -6.92 -28.03 19.38
CA GLY A 229 -7.43 -29.12 18.58
C GLY A 229 -6.31 -29.97 17.95
N PRO A 230 -6.66 -31.11 17.33
CA PRO A 230 -5.67 -32.08 16.83
C PRO A 230 -4.78 -31.60 15.68
N LEU A 231 -5.20 -30.58 14.92
CA LEU A 231 -4.39 -29.94 13.87
C LEU A 231 -3.65 -28.69 14.36
N GLU A 232 -3.88 -28.31 15.62
CA GLU A 232 -3.40 -27.04 16.16
C GLU A 232 -2.10 -27.21 16.93
N VAL A 233 -1.23 -26.23 16.79
CA VAL A 233 0.08 -26.14 17.44
C VAL A 233 0.15 -24.80 18.16
N ASP A 234 0.54 -24.80 19.43
CA ASP A 234 0.81 -23.56 20.15
C ASP A 234 2.01 -22.82 19.53
N PHE A 235 1.89 -21.50 19.34
CA PHE A 235 2.96 -20.70 18.72
C PHE A 235 4.24 -20.68 19.57
N ASP A 236 4.13 -20.65 20.91
CA ASP A 236 5.30 -20.67 21.78
C ASP A 236 6.04 -22.02 21.65
N ASP A 237 5.30 -23.15 21.63
CA ASP A 237 5.86 -24.48 21.41
C ASP A 237 6.52 -24.55 20.02
N PHE A 238 5.83 -24.08 18.97
CA PHE A 238 6.38 -23.97 17.61
C PHE A 238 7.71 -23.20 17.59
N MET A 239 7.85 -22.11 18.35
CA MET A 239 9.05 -21.29 18.44
C MET A 239 10.21 -21.96 19.21
N THR A 240 9.95 -23.05 19.95
CA THR A 240 10.97 -23.76 20.76
C THR A 240 11.53 -25.03 20.11
N VAL A 241 10.90 -25.54 19.04
CA VAL A 241 11.27 -26.82 18.39
C VAL A 241 12.70 -26.81 17.85
N GLY A 242 13.20 -25.67 17.39
CA GLY A 242 14.53 -25.56 16.79
C GLY A 242 15.43 -24.52 17.43
N GLY A 243 16.73 -24.59 17.11
CA GLY A 243 17.72 -23.61 17.51
C GLY A 243 17.52 -22.25 16.85
N SER A 244 18.29 -21.26 17.32
CA SER A 244 18.30 -19.89 16.78
C SER A 244 19.26 -19.71 15.59
N ASP A 245 19.60 -20.79 14.89
CA ASP A 245 20.37 -20.80 13.65
C ASP A 245 19.59 -21.61 12.61
N CYS A 246 19.41 -21.01 11.44
CA CYS A 246 18.77 -21.63 10.29
C CYS A 246 19.28 -20.93 9.04
N PRO A 247 20.19 -21.52 8.25
CA PRO A 247 20.65 -20.92 7.02
C PRO A 247 19.48 -20.58 6.09
N ALA A 248 19.56 -19.42 5.43
CA ALA A 248 18.57 -19.03 4.44
C ALA A 248 18.66 -19.97 3.23
N GLU A 249 17.52 -20.45 2.78
CA GLU A 249 17.40 -21.30 1.58
C GLU A 249 17.91 -20.55 0.36
N VAL A 250 18.63 -21.24 -0.52
CA VAL A 250 19.11 -20.67 -1.78
C VAL A 250 17.94 -20.62 -2.77
N MET A 251 17.52 -19.38 -3.10
CA MET A 251 16.43 -19.14 -4.04
C MET A 251 16.99 -18.61 -5.36
N GLU A 252 16.44 -19.06 -6.48
CA GLU A 252 16.62 -18.35 -7.74
C GLU A 252 15.95 -16.96 -7.65
N SER A 253 16.48 -15.98 -8.39
CA SER A 253 15.90 -14.63 -8.43
C SER A 253 14.40 -14.63 -8.70
N GLU A 254 13.96 -15.53 -9.58
CA GLU A 254 12.56 -15.65 -10.03
C GLU A 254 11.73 -16.65 -9.20
N ASP A 255 12.29 -17.24 -8.15
CA ASP A 255 11.50 -18.08 -7.24
C ASP A 255 10.44 -17.24 -6.51
N PRO A 256 9.21 -17.77 -6.39
CA PRO A 256 8.11 -17.09 -5.70
C PRO A 256 8.43 -16.74 -4.25
N LEU A 257 8.07 -15.52 -3.85
CA LEU A 257 8.23 -15.02 -2.48
C LEU A 257 6.89 -15.01 -1.73
N PHE A 258 5.90 -14.38 -2.32
CA PHE A 258 4.55 -14.30 -1.73
C PHE A 258 3.45 -14.18 -2.78
N ILE A 259 2.23 -14.52 -2.34
CA ILE A 259 0.98 -14.27 -3.05
C ILE A 259 0.16 -13.28 -2.21
N LEU A 260 -0.19 -12.14 -2.79
CA LEU A 260 -1.06 -11.17 -2.13
C LEU A 260 -2.37 -11.04 -2.91
N TYR A 261 -3.47 -11.37 -2.24
CA TYR A 261 -4.79 -11.33 -2.85
C TYR A 261 -5.38 -9.92 -2.83
N THR A 262 -5.82 -9.46 -4.00
CA THR A 262 -6.52 -8.19 -4.17
C THR A 262 -7.96 -8.41 -4.62
N SER A 263 -8.86 -7.50 -4.22
CA SER A 263 -10.23 -7.47 -4.77
C SER A 263 -10.15 -7.14 -6.26
N GLY A 264 -10.56 -8.07 -7.11
CA GLY A 264 -10.69 -7.82 -8.55
C GLY A 264 -12.04 -7.20 -8.90
N THR A 265 -12.18 -6.75 -10.15
CA THR A 265 -13.48 -6.37 -10.75
C THR A 265 -14.41 -7.58 -10.93
N THR A 266 -13.89 -8.81 -10.83
CA THR A 266 -14.62 -10.09 -10.84
C THR A 266 -14.88 -10.57 -9.43
N ALA A 267 -15.84 -11.47 -9.24
CA ALA A 267 -16.26 -12.00 -7.93
C ALA A 267 -15.14 -12.74 -7.16
N LYS A 268 -14.10 -13.23 -7.83
CA LYS A 268 -12.98 -13.92 -7.17
C LYS A 268 -11.77 -13.00 -6.97
N PRO A 269 -11.12 -13.06 -5.79
CA PRO A 269 -9.88 -12.35 -5.53
C PRO A 269 -8.77 -12.81 -6.50
N LYS A 270 -7.84 -11.91 -6.79
CA LYS A 270 -6.71 -12.16 -7.69
C LYS A 270 -5.43 -12.28 -6.86
N GLY A 271 -4.76 -13.44 -6.93
CA GLY A 271 -3.49 -13.69 -6.26
C GLY A 271 -2.32 -13.10 -7.04
N VAL A 272 -1.81 -11.97 -6.60
CA VAL A 272 -0.64 -11.30 -7.21
C VAL A 272 0.64 -11.97 -6.73
N LEU A 273 1.44 -12.54 -7.65
CA LEU A 273 2.67 -13.26 -7.33
C LEU A 273 3.90 -12.38 -7.50
N HIS A 274 4.68 -12.26 -6.44
CA HIS A 274 5.99 -11.61 -6.44
C HIS A 274 7.13 -12.59 -6.17
N VAL A 275 8.34 -12.26 -6.64
CA VAL A 275 9.54 -13.11 -6.60
C VAL A 275 10.66 -12.48 -5.76
N HIS A 276 11.65 -13.28 -5.36
CA HIS A 276 12.70 -12.84 -4.44
C HIS A 276 13.58 -11.71 -5.00
N GLY A 277 14.19 -11.89 -6.16
CA GLY A 277 15.26 -11.00 -6.65
C GLY A 277 14.77 -9.62 -7.05
N GLY A 278 13.88 -9.55 -8.04
CA GLY A 278 13.41 -8.28 -8.58
C GLY A 278 12.66 -7.43 -7.54
N TYR A 279 11.81 -8.07 -6.72
CA TYR A 279 11.11 -7.39 -5.62
C TYR A 279 12.09 -6.81 -4.58
N MET A 280 13.11 -7.58 -4.19
CA MET A 280 14.15 -7.12 -3.25
C MET A 280 14.88 -5.88 -3.77
N VAL A 281 15.34 -5.93 -5.01
CA VAL A 281 16.11 -4.82 -5.61
C VAL A 281 15.26 -3.56 -5.73
N GLY A 282 14.03 -3.69 -6.22
CA GLY A 282 13.14 -2.53 -6.39
C GLY A 282 12.69 -1.91 -5.08
N THR A 283 12.27 -2.72 -4.09
CA THR A 283 11.84 -2.19 -2.78
C THR A 283 12.99 -1.55 -2.00
N TYR A 284 14.21 -2.13 -2.09
CA TYR A 284 15.42 -1.53 -1.54
C TYR A 284 15.73 -0.18 -2.18
N PHE A 285 15.73 -0.11 -3.52
CA PHE A 285 16.01 1.13 -4.23
C PHE A 285 15.04 2.25 -3.83
N HIS A 286 13.75 1.96 -3.80
CA HIS A 286 12.74 2.97 -3.43
C HIS A 286 12.74 3.31 -1.93
N ALA A 287 13.13 2.39 -1.05
CA ALA A 287 13.33 2.72 0.36
C ALA A 287 14.40 3.80 0.52
N LYS A 288 15.49 3.72 -0.22
CA LYS A 288 16.60 4.70 -0.18
C LYS A 288 16.32 5.96 -1.00
N SER A 289 15.82 5.81 -2.23
CA SER A 289 15.71 6.94 -3.17
C SER A 289 14.40 7.71 -3.05
N PHE A 290 13.28 7.02 -2.83
CA PHE A 290 11.95 7.64 -2.76
C PHE A 290 11.59 8.07 -1.34
N TYR A 291 11.67 7.13 -0.40
CA TYR A 291 11.38 7.42 1.02
C TYR A 291 12.58 8.03 1.74
N ASP A 292 13.71 8.16 1.05
CA ASP A 292 14.95 8.78 1.54
C ASP A 292 15.41 8.22 2.89
N LEU A 293 15.23 6.90 3.08
CA LEU A 293 15.54 6.23 4.33
C LEU A 293 17.04 6.01 4.49
N ASN A 294 17.58 6.54 5.57
CA ASN A 294 18.98 6.42 5.97
C ASN A 294 19.11 5.64 7.28
N GLU A 295 20.32 5.25 7.62
CA GLU A 295 20.59 4.46 8.84
C GLU A 295 20.18 5.16 10.14
N ASP A 296 20.16 6.50 10.17
CA ASP A 296 19.81 7.30 11.34
C ASP A 296 18.31 7.60 11.45
N ASP A 297 17.53 7.24 10.44
CA ASP A 297 16.09 7.49 10.43
C ASP A 297 15.33 6.54 11.37
N VAL A 298 14.32 7.09 12.02
CA VAL A 298 13.24 6.35 12.65
C VAL A 298 12.02 6.50 11.75
N TYR A 299 11.70 5.42 11.07
CA TYR A 299 10.65 5.38 10.07
C TYR A 299 9.38 4.79 10.64
N TRP A 300 8.24 5.39 10.35
CA TRP A 300 6.93 4.85 10.71
C TRP A 300 6.01 4.72 9.51
N CYS A 301 5.52 3.50 9.27
CA CYS A 301 4.48 3.24 8.28
C CYS A 301 3.17 2.87 9.00
N THR A 302 2.10 3.59 8.72
CA THR A 302 0.78 3.39 9.36
C THR A 302 -0.10 2.35 8.65
N SER A 303 0.46 1.60 7.70
CA SER A 303 -0.23 0.53 6.99
C SER A 303 -0.24 -0.78 7.79
N ASP A 304 -0.69 -1.85 7.17
CA ASP A 304 -0.78 -3.21 7.74
C ASP A 304 -0.09 -4.23 6.83
N ILE A 305 0.44 -5.32 7.41
CA ILE A 305 1.08 -6.41 6.66
C ILE A 305 0.11 -7.15 5.73
N GLY A 306 -1.19 -7.04 5.92
CA GLY A 306 -2.21 -7.55 5.00
C GLY A 306 -2.28 -6.83 3.65
N TRP A 307 -1.51 -5.73 3.47
CA TRP A 307 -1.45 -4.94 2.25
C TRP A 307 -0.04 -4.92 1.66
N ILE A 308 0.06 -4.60 0.36
CA ILE A 308 1.37 -4.51 -0.30
C ILE A 308 2.27 -3.46 0.33
N VAL A 309 1.72 -2.35 0.84
CA VAL A 309 2.47 -1.32 1.56
C VAL A 309 3.16 -1.92 2.78
N GLY A 310 2.47 -2.77 3.54
CA GLY A 310 3.06 -3.45 4.68
C GLY A 310 4.16 -4.42 4.30
N HIS A 311 3.96 -5.23 3.25
CA HIS A 311 5.01 -6.11 2.73
C HIS A 311 6.24 -5.32 2.33
N SER A 312 6.07 -4.32 1.46
CA SER A 312 7.17 -3.58 0.87
C SER A 312 7.83 -2.60 1.85
N TYR A 313 7.04 -1.91 2.71
CA TYR A 313 7.52 -0.77 3.48
C TYR A 313 7.21 -0.79 4.99
N ILE A 314 6.77 -1.93 5.53
CA ILE A 314 6.96 -2.26 6.95
C ILE A 314 8.01 -3.36 7.08
N VAL A 315 7.98 -4.36 6.19
CA VAL A 315 8.81 -5.56 6.33
C VAL A 315 10.07 -5.47 5.45
N TYR A 316 9.95 -5.69 4.14
CA TYR A 316 11.12 -6.00 3.32
C TYR A 316 12.01 -4.79 3.01
N GLY A 317 11.50 -3.72 2.45
CA GLY A 317 12.30 -2.56 2.04
C GLY A 317 13.10 -1.92 3.17
N PRO A 318 12.46 -1.52 4.29
CA PRO A 318 13.17 -0.93 5.44
C PRO A 318 14.19 -1.87 6.07
N LEU A 319 13.87 -3.17 6.22
CA LEU A 319 14.82 -4.15 6.75
C LEU A 319 16.02 -4.34 5.83
N VAL A 320 15.81 -4.46 4.51
CA VAL A 320 16.93 -4.55 3.55
C VAL A 320 17.76 -3.26 3.56
N ALA A 321 17.15 -2.10 3.76
CA ALA A 321 17.86 -0.82 3.90
C ALA A 321 18.57 -0.65 5.26
N GLY A 322 18.24 -1.45 6.26
CA GLY A 322 18.86 -1.39 7.59
C GLY A 322 18.31 -0.30 8.51
N VAL A 323 17.06 0.08 8.34
CA VAL A 323 16.39 1.19 9.03
C VAL A 323 15.66 0.71 10.30
N THR A 324 15.50 1.60 11.29
CA THR A 324 14.63 1.37 12.45
C THR A 324 13.20 1.72 12.07
N THR A 325 12.27 0.77 12.23
CA THR A 325 10.87 0.94 11.86
C THR A 325 9.97 0.90 13.10
N VAL A 326 9.15 1.92 13.28
CA VAL A 326 8.03 1.92 14.22
C VAL A 326 6.80 1.34 13.51
N PHE A 327 6.04 0.53 14.19
CA PHE A 327 4.73 0.09 13.72
C PHE A 327 3.80 -0.19 14.89
N ARG A 328 2.49 -0.10 14.62
CA ARG A 328 1.48 -0.13 15.66
C ARG A 328 0.31 -1.04 15.29
N GLU A 329 -0.06 -1.93 16.20
CA GLU A 329 -1.34 -2.66 16.12
C GLU A 329 -2.50 -1.74 16.50
N GLY A 330 -3.65 -1.89 15.85
CA GLY A 330 -4.89 -1.22 16.19
C GLY A 330 -5.14 0.09 15.43
N ALA A 331 -6.01 0.93 15.99
CA ALA A 331 -6.44 2.15 15.32
C ALA A 331 -5.48 3.32 15.60
N LEU A 332 -5.21 4.12 14.56
CA LEU A 332 -4.26 5.24 14.61
C LEU A 332 -4.66 6.31 15.65
N ASP A 333 -5.97 6.54 15.82
CA ASP A 333 -6.58 7.57 16.66
C ASP A 333 -7.09 7.03 18.01
N TYR A 334 -6.62 5.86 18.45
CA TYR A 334 -6.99 5.26 19.73
C TYR A 334 -5.76 5.11 20.64
N PRO A 335 -5.84 5.38 21.94
CA PRO A 335 -7.02 5.78 22.75
C PRO A 335 -7.43 7.25 22.57
N SER A 336 -6.67 8.07 21.87
CA SER A 336 -6.98 9.47 21.67
C SER A 336 -6.53 9.98 20.29
N ALA A 337 -7.08 11.12 19.85
CA ALA A 337 -6.61 11.82 18.66
C ALA A 337 -5.16 12.33 18.77
N GLY A 338 -4.59 12.32 19.96
CA GLY A 338 -3.19 12.65 20.23
C GLY A 338 -2.21 11.51 19.96
N THR A 339 -2.68 10.26 19.93
CA THR A 339 -1.84 9.06 19.84
C THR A 339 -0.78 9.10 18.71
N PRO A 340 -1.09 9.50 17.47
CA PRO A 340 -0.06 9.53 16.42
C PRO A 340 1.03 10.59 16.69
N TRP A 341 0.66 11.70 17.30
CA TRP A 341 1.60 12.79 17.61
C TRP A 341 2.50 12.43 18.78
N GLU A 342 1.96 11.78 19.79
CA GLU A 342 2.71 11.22 20.91
C GLU A 342 3.75 10.19 20.45
N ILE A 343 3.40 9.32 19.51
CA ILE A 343 4.34 8.36 18.92
C ILE A 343 5.48 9.09 18.20
N ILE A 344 5.18 10.12 17.41
CA ILE A 344 6.20 10.88 16.69
C ILE A 344 7.17 11.55 17.68
N GLU A 345 6.66 12.23 18.71
CA GLU A 345 7.45 12.87 19.76
C GLU A 345 8.29 11.86 20.54
N GLN A 346 7.65 10.79 21.05
CA GLN A 346 8.28 9.83 21.94
C GLN A 346 9.42 9.05 21.28
N TYR A 347 9.25 8.66 20.01
CA TYR A 347 10.23 7.83 19.30
C TYR A 347 11.08 8.61 18.31
N GLY A 348 10.88 9.92 18.20
CA GLY A 348 11.63 10.77 17.28
C GLY A 348 11.46 10.36 15.82
N VAL A 349 10.21 10.09 15.40
CA VAL A 349 9.93 9.67 14.01
C VAL A 349 10.39 10.73 13.03
N THR A 350 11.26 10.35 12.08
CA THR A 350 11.82 11.25 11.08
C THR A 350 11.11 11.19 9.74
N VAL A 351 10.57 10.00 9.39
CA VAL A 351 9.83 9.79 8.14
C VAL A 351 8.53 9.05 8.46
N LEU A 352 7.40 9.65 8.05
CA LEU A 352 6.07 9.08 8.21
C LEU A 352 5.51 8.67 6.84
N PHE A 353 5.20 7.38 6.67
CA PHE A 353 4.42 6.89 5.52
C PHE A 353 2.98 6.61 5.96
N THR A 354 2.03 7.32 5.37
CA THR A 354 0.62 7.19 5.73
C THR A 354 -0.28 7.20 4.49
N ALA A 355 -1.59 7.12 4.69
CA ALA A 355 -2.58 7.19 3.62
C ALA A 355 -3.36 8.52 3.68
N PRO A 356 -3.83 9.06 2.55
CA PRO A 356 -4.68 10.25 2.54
C PRO A 356 -5.92 10.14 3.44
N THR A 357 -6.53 8.96 3.52
CA THR A 357 -7.65 8.71 4.46
C THR A 357 -7.24 8.89 5.92
N ALA A 358 -6.02 8.48 6.30
CA ALA A 358 -5.52 8.69 7.67
C ALA A 358 -5.30 10.19 7.94
N LEU A 359 -4.75 10.95 6.99
CA LEU A 359 -4.62 12.40 7.13
C LEU A 359 -5.98 13.07 7.29
N ARG A 360 -6.98 12.73 6.45
CA ARG A 360 -8.34 13.28 6.58
C ARG A 360 -8.99 12.93 7.93
N LEU A 361 -8.75 11.72 8.46
CA LEU A 361 -9.19 11.35 9.81
C LEU A 361 -8.58 12.28 10.86
N LEU A 362 -7.28 12.57 10.76
CA LEU A 362 -6.57 13.43 11.71
C LEU A 362 -6.99 14.91 11.56
N MET A 363 -7.21 15.38 10.34
CA MET A 363 -7.76 16.73 10.07
C MET A 363 -9.11 16.94 10.76
N LYS A 364 -9.96 15.92 10.83
CA LYS A 364 -11.28 15.98 11.48
C LYS A 364 -11.19 16.32 12.96
N TYR A 365 -10.10 15.97 13.64
CA TYR A 365 -9.87 16.27 15.07
C TYR A 365 -9.36 17.70 15.29
N GLY A 366 -8.99 18.41 14.24
CA GLY A 366 -8.54 19.80 14.30
C GLY A 366 -7.04 19.98 14.47
N GLU A 367 -6.61 21.20 14.21
CA GLU A 367 -5.20 21.60 14.19
C GLU A 367 -4.55 21.71 15.58
N GLU A 368 -5.36 21.77 16.63
CA GLU A 368 -4.86 21.94 18.00
C GLU A 368 -4.21 20.65 18.57
N TRP A 369 -4.45 19.49 17.94
CA TRP A 369 -3.85 18.25 18.41
C TRP A 369 -2.36 18.17 18.10
N PRO A 370 -1.90 18.32 16.85
CA PRO A 370 -0.46 18.26 16.54
C PRO A 370 0.34 19.35 17.26
N LYS A 371 -0.24 20.54 17.52
CA LYS A 371 0.43 21.63 18.23
C LYS A 371 0.80 21.36 19.70
N LYS A 372 0.25 20.29 20.30
CA LYS A 372 0.54 19.89 21.69
C LYS A 372 1.81 19.05 21.82
N TYR A 373 2.40 18.62 20.72
CA TYR A 373 3.50 17.67 20.68
C TYR A 373 4.69 18.24 19.90
N ASP A 374 5.89 17.77 20.23
CA ASP A 374 7.10 18.10 19.48
C ASP A 374 7.21 17.21 18.22
N LEU A 375 6.95 17.80 17.06
CA LEU A 375 7.06 17.13 15.76
C LEU A 375 8.33 17.50 14.99
N THR A 376 9.29 18.19 15.62
CA THR A 376 10.50 18.73 14.94
C THR A 376 11.42 17.65 14.36
N SER A 377 11.31 16.40 14.81
CA SER A 377 12.00 15.25 14.22
C SER A 377 11.49 14.87 12.82
N LEU A 378 10.22 15.19 12.52
CA LEU A 378 9.51 14.73 11.32
C LEU A 378 9.93 15.55 10.08
N ARG A 379 10.87 15.03 9.30
CA ARG A 379 11.40 15.71 8.11
C ARG A 379 10.63 15.40 6.82
N LEU A 380 9.96 14.25 6.74
CA LEU A 380 9.27 13.80 5.53
C LEU A 380 7.97 13.08 5.87
N ILE A 381 6.89 13.48 5.20
CA ILE A 381 5.63 12.73 5.16
C ILE A 381 5.43 12.26 3.73
N THR A 382 5.10 10.98 3.55
CA THR A 382 4.74 10.42 2.26
C THR A 382 3.38 9.74 2.31
N CYS A 383 2.61 9.87 1.23
CA CYS A 383 1.26 9.31 1.13
C CYS A 383 1.14 8.38 -0.07
N ALA A 384 0.34 7.31 0.10
CA ALA A 384 -0.06 6.43 -1.00
C ALA A 384 -1.39 5.71 -0.70
N GLY A 385 -1.92 5.02 -1.71
CA GLY A 385 -3.11 4.17 -1.62
C GLY A 385 -4.36 4.74 -2.27
N GLU A 386 -4.45 6.06 -2.34
CA GLU A 386 -5.47 6.83 -3.05
C GLU A 386 -4.90 8.21 -3.40
N PRO A 387 -5.51 8.99 -4.31
CA PRO A 387 -5.03 10.33 -4.61
C PRO A 387 -5.06 11.25 -3.37
N LEU A 388 -3.97 11.97 -3.15
CA LEU A 388 -3.87 12.96 -2.08
C LEU A 388 -4.47 14.28 -2.56
N ASN A 389 -5.61 14.65 -2.00
CA ASN A 389 -6.26 15.91 -2.36
C ASN A 389 -5.45 17.12 -1.85
N PRO A 390 -5.52 18.27 -2.55
CA PRO A 390 -4.72 19.46 -2.23
C PRO A 390 -4.89 19.95 -0.80
N GLU A 391 -6.10 19.89 -0.25
CA GLU A 391 -6.40 20.35 1.11
C GLU A 391 -5.72 19.48 2.16
N ALA A 392 -5.73 18.15 2.00
CA ALA A 392 -5.05 17.25 2.92
C ALA A 392 -3.52 17.40 2.81
N TRP A 393 -3.02 17.63 1.60
CA TRP A 393 -1.59 17.94 1.39
C TRP A 393 -1.21 19.23 2.12
N ARG A 394 -1.95 20.34 1.90
CA ARG A 394 -1.68 21.64 2.57
C ARG A 394 -1.78 21.51 4.09
N TRP A 395 -2.83 20.88 4.57
CA TRP A 395 -2.99 20.67 6.00
C TRP A 395 -1.80 19.92 6.61
N ALA A 396 -1.38 18.83 5.99
CA ALA A 396 -0.22 18.07 6.47
C ALA A 396 1.07 18.89 6.41
N ASN A 397 1.28 19.63 5.29
CA ASN A 397 2.43 20.50 5.14
C ASN A 397 2.46 21.59 6.23
N ASP A 398 1.38 22.35 6.36
CA ASP A 398 1.33 23.56 7.19
C ASP A 398 1.29 23.26 8.69
N ASN A 399 0.64 22.15 9.09
CA ASN A 399 0.44 21.82 10.50
C ASN A 399 1.45 20.80 11.05
N LEU A 400 2.11 20.02 10.18
CA LEU A 400 2.96 18.93 10.67
C LEU A 400 4.45 19.14 10.37
N VAL A 401 4.83 19.78 9.24
CA VAL A 401 6.24 19.75 8.83
C VAL A 401 6.84 21.10 8.40
N ALA A 402 6.07 22.02 7.81
CA ALA A 402 6.63 23.25 7.23
C ALA A 402 7.35 24.15 8.26
N ALA A 403 6.83 24.23 9.49
CA ALA A 403 7.37 25.08 10.55
C ALA A 403 8.83 24.77 10.93
N HIS A 404 9.27 23.52 10.70
CA HIS A 404 10.64 23.06 11.00
C HIS A 404 11.39 22.55 9.78
N GLY A 405 10.91 22.91 8.58
CA GLY A 405 11.62 22.63 7.32
C GLY A 405 11.43 21.22 6.78
N GLY A 406 10.42 20.49 7.22
CA GLY A 406 10.04 19.22 6.64
C GLY A 406 9.19 19.35 5.37
N TYR A 407 8.85 18.24 4.72
CA TYR A 407 8.19 18.21 3.43
C TYR A 407 7.15 17.09 3.30
N VAL A 408 6.14 17.30 2.47
CA VAL A 408 5.11 16.30 2.13
C VAL A 408 5.25 15.91 0.67
N ILE A 409 5.35 14.62 0.41
CA ILE A 409 5.42 14.04 -0.94
C ILE A 409 4.30 13.01 -1.14
N ASP A 410 3.94 12.77 -2.40
CA ASP A 410 2.90 11.83 -2.77
C ASP A 410 3.46 10.75 -3.72
N ASN A 411 2.86 9.57 -3.71
CA ASN A 411 3.22 8.51 -4.63
C ASN A 411 2.02 7.60 -5.00
N TRP A 412 2.08 7.09 -6.23
CA TRP A 412 1.12 6.14 -6.74
C TRP A 412 1.81 4.86 -7.20
N TRP A 413 1.22 3.75 -6.85
CA TRP A 413 1.57 2.39 -7.28
C TRP A 413 0.45 1.41 -6.89
N GLN A 414 0.60 0.17 -7.29
CA GLN A 414 -0.40 -0.89 -7.11
C GLN A 414 0.25 -2.11 -6.45
N THR A 415 -0.56 -3.03 -5.94
CA THR A 415 -0.08 -4.34 -5.44
C THR A 415 0.75 -5.06 -6.50
N GLU A 416 0.36 -4.95 -7.75
CA GLU A 416 1.01 -5.50 -8.93
C GLU A 416 2.40 -4.90 -9.20
N LEU A 417 2.65 -3.69 -8.72
CA LEU A 417 3.87 -2.94 -8.94
C LEU A 417 4.81 -2.94 -7.74
N SER A 418 4.29 -3.15 -6.54
CA SER A 418 4.95 -3.28 -5.23
C SER A 418 5.86 -2.15 -4.76
N ALA A 419 6.09 -1.12 -5.56
CA ALA A 419 6.92 0.04 -5.21
C ALA A 419 6.46 1.31 -5.95
N PRO A 420 6.84 2.53 -5.47
CA PRO A 420 6.51 3.80 -6.13
C PRO A 420 6.82 3.80 -7.61
N THR A 421 5.80 4.00 -8.42
CA THR A 421 5.87 4.03 -9.88
C THR A 421 5.74 5.45 -10.40
N LEU A 422 4.84 6.22 -9.80
CA LEU A 422 4.74 7.67 -9.98
C LEU A 422 4.93 8.34 -8.64
N GLY A 423 5.53 9.52 -8.61
CA GLY A 423 5.65 10.26 -7.35
C GLY A 423 6.50 11.53 -7.42
N THR A 424 6.64 12.15 -6.26
CA THR A 424 7.50 13.31 -6.04
C THR A 424 8.63 12.91 -5.11
N LEU A 425 9.89 13.11 -5.53
CA LEU A 425 11.05 12.88 -4.68
C LEU A 425 11.25 14.02 -3.68
N PRO A 426 11.99 13.78 -2.57
CA PRO A 426 12.23 14.79 -1.54
C PRO A 426 12.93 16.07 -2.03
N ASN A 427 13.61 16.03 -3.18
CA ASN A 427 14.26 17.20 -3.79
C ASN A 427 13.50 17.78 -5.01
N MET A 428 12.30 17.28 -5.28
CA MET A 428 11.46 17.79 -6.36
C MET A 428 10.40 18.75 -5.81
N ALA A 429 9.97 19.70 -6.64
CA ALA A 429 8.81 20.51 -6.31
C ALA A 429 7.52 19.67 -6.35
N THR A 430 6.58 19.96 -5.47
CA THR A 430 5.25 19.32 -5.43
C THR A 430 4.19 20.24 -6.05
N LYS A 431 3.29 19.67 -6.83
CA LYS A 431 2.04 20.30 -7.28
C LYS A 431 0.89 19.57 -6.55
N PRO A 432 0.30 20.13 -5.48
CA PRO A 432 -0.77 19.48 -4.74
C PRO A 432 -1.91 19.02 -5.65
N GLY A 433 -2.38 17.77 -5.48
CA GLY A 433 -3.36 17.13 -6.38
C GLY A 433 -2.75 16.39 -7.57
N LYS A 434 -1.44 16.54 -7.81
CA LYS A 434 -0.68 15.71 -8.75
C LYS A 434 0.28 14.83 -7.97
N VAL A 435 0.31 13.55 -8.30
CA VAL A 435 1.16 12.59 -7.58
C VAL A 435 2.65 12.84 -7.80
N GLY A 436 3.01 13.42 -8.95
CA GLY A 436 4.39 13.67 -9.33
C GLY A 436 4.71 13.17 -10.73
N LYS A 437 5.95 12.74 -10.96
CA LYS A 437 6.45 12.25 -12.25
C LYS A 437 6.65 10.73 -12.24
N ALA A 438 6.92 10.17 -13.41
CA ALA A 438 7.34 8.77 -13.53
C ALA A 438 8.70 8.56 -12.85
N MET A 439 8.82 7.47 -12.08
CA MET A 439 10.04 7.14 -11.34
C MET A 439 11.03 6.37 -12.22
N MET A 440 12.21 6.06 -11.67
CA MET A 440 13.32 5.40 -12.40
C MET A 440 12.88 4.07 -13.02
N GLY A 441 13.17 3.89 -14.30
CA GLY A 441 12.79 2.72 -15.09
C GLY A 441 11.33 2.71 -15.57
N VAL A 442 10.53 3.70 -15.20
CA VAL A 442 9.10 3.76 -15.50
C VAL A 442 8.83 4.55 -16.78
N GLU A 443 8.45 3.88 -17.84
CA GLU A 443 7.94 4.50 -19.07
C GLU A 443 6.42 4.62 -19.00
N ALA A 444 5.94 5.64 -18.27
CA ALA A 444 4.51 5.92 -18.17
C ALA A 444 4.00 6.69 -19.39
N ALA A 445 2.81 6.32 -19.87
CA ALA A 445 2.11 7.06 -20.90
C ALA A 445 0.61 7.18 -20.59
N ILE A 446 0.02 8.30 -21.03
CA ILE A 446 -1.42 8.49 -21.00
C ILE A 446 -1.92 8.27 -22.43
N VAL A 447 -2.85 7.33 -22.62
CA VAL A 447 -3.31 6.91 -23.94
C VAL A 447 -4.84 6.96 -24.06
N ASP A 448 -5.32 7.06 -25.28
CA ASP A 448 -6.74 6.92 -25.60
C ASP A 448 -7.18 5.43 -25.58
N SER A 449 -8.44 5.16 -25.94
CA SER A 449 -8.99 3.79 -26.03
C SER A 449 -8.30 2.90 -27.07
N ASP A 450 -7.66 3.50 -28.06
CA ASP A 450 -6.97 2.79 -29.14
C ASP A 450 -5.47 2.59 -28.83
N GLY A 451 -4.99 3.10 -27.68
CA GLY A 451 -3.61 2.99 -27.21
C GLY A 451 -2.67 4.07 -27.76
N ASN A 452 -3.21 5.11 -28.43
CA ASN A 452 -2.41 6.22 -28.91
C ASN A 452 -2.15 7.23 -27.77
N PRO A 453 -0.93 7.81 -27.68
CA PRO A 453 -0.66 8.87 -26.71
C PRO A 453 -1.61 10.06 -26.88
N VAL A 454 -2.09 10.60 -25.79
CA VAL A 454 -2.87 11.84 -25.79
C VAL A 454 -1.97 13.05 -25.56
N GLU A 455 -2.42 14.21 -26.03
CA GLU A 455 -1.73 15.49 -25.81
C GLU A 455 -1.67 15.83 -24.30
N PRO A 456 -0.66 16.58 -23.84
CA PRO A 456 -0.63 17.10 -22.48
C PRO A 456 -1.95 17.75 -22.07
N ASN A 457 -2.29 17.63 -20.79
CA ASN A 457 -3.52 18.14 -20.21
C ASN A 457 -4.81 17.46 -20.70
N LYS A 458 -4.71 16.32 -21.38
CA LYS A 458 -5.85 15.48 -21.74
C LYS A 458 -5.88 14.20 -20.92
N GLY A 459 -7.08 13.81 -20.48
CA GLY A 459 -7.32 12.57 -19.74
C GLY A 459 -7.27 11.34 -20.64
N GLY A 460 -6.68 10.27 -20.13
CA GLY A 460 -6.60 8.97 -20.80
C GLY A 460 -6.29 7.84 -19.83
N LEU A 461 -6.11 6.65 -20.37
CA LEU A 461 -5.70 5.47 -19.62
C LEU A 461 -4.21 5.57 -19.27
N LEU A 462 -3.85 5.33 -18.02
CA LEU A 462 -2.47 5.22 -17.58
C LEU A 462 -1.93 3.83 -17.94
N VAL A 463 -0.83 3.79 -18.69
CA VAL A 463 -0.14 2.56 -19.08
C VAL A 463 1.36 2.65 -18.80
N LEU A 464 1.99 1.48 -18.59
CA LEU A 464 3.45 1.35 -18.50
C LEU A 464 3.96 0.57 -19.71
N ARG A 465 4.97 1.11 -20.39
CA ARG A 465 5.52 0.55 -21.63
C ARG A 465 6.58 -0.53 -21.42
N SER A 466 7.12 -0.64 -20.21
CA SER A 466 8.24 -1.53 -19.89
C SER A 466 8.02 -2.19 -18.52
N PRO A 467 8.42 -3.46 -18.33
CA PRO A 467 8.33 -4.10 -17.01
C PRO A 467 9.42 -3.60 -16.07
N LEU A 468 9.09 -3.57 -14.77
CA LEU A 468 9.98 -3.19 -13.67
C LEU A 468 10.45 -4.44 -12.91
N PRO A 469 11.64 -4.42 -12.28
CA PRO A 469 12.12 -5.59 -11.54
C PRO A 469 11.17 -6.01 -10.41
N HIS A 470 10.56 -5.06 -9.74
CA HIS A 470 9.64 -5.28 -8.62
C HIS A 470 8.16 -5.51 -9.01
N MET A 471 7.87 -5.54 -10.32
CA MET A 471 6.52 -5.85 -10.82
C MET A 471 6.18 -7.33 -10.59
N MET A 472 4.89 -7.63 -10.38
CA MET A 472 4.39 -9.01 -10.31
C MET A 472 4.84 -9.85 -11.50
N ARG A 473 5.01 -11.15 -11.28
CA ARG A 473 5.37 -12.06 -12.38
C ARG A 473 4.16 -12.67 -13.06
N THR A 474 3.10 -12.89 -12.32
CA THR A 474 1.85 -13.43 -12.83
C THR A 474 0.72 -13.26 -11.83
N ILE A 475 -0.48 -13.67 -12.22
CA ILE A 475 -1.59 -13.94 -11.31
C ILE A 475 -1.58 -15.44 -11.02
N TYR A 476 -1.45 -15.79 -9.76
CA TYR A 476 -1.36 -17.17 -9.29
C TYR A 476 -2.58 -17.97 -9.74
N GLY A 477 -2.33 -19.13 -10.35
CA GLY A 477 -3.38 -19.99 -10.89
C GLY A 477 -4.17 -19.44 -12.09
N ASN A 478 -3.84 -18.22 -12.60
CA ASN A 478 -4.56 -17.60 -13.71
C ASN A 478 -3.66 -16.76 -14.61
N PRO A 479 -2.73 -17.38 -15.36
CA PRO A 479 -1.82 -16.66 -16.26
C PRO A 479 -2.53 -15.91 -17.39
N GLU A 480 -3.68 -16.41 -17.86
CA GLU A 480 -4.46 -15.74 -18.92
C GLU A 480 -4.93 -14.35 -18.49
N ARG A 481 -5.32 -14.20 -17.22
CA ARG A 481 -5.69 -12.89 -16.67
C ARG A 481 -4.49 -11.93 -16.60
N TYR A 482 -3.29 -12.45 -16.39
CA TYR A 482 -2.08 -11.65 -16.47
C TYR A 482 -1.81 -11.18 -17.90
N GLU A 483 -1.94 -12.07 -18.90
CA GLU A 483 -1.78 -11.74 -20.31
C GLU A 483 -2.79 -10.68 -20.79
N GLN A 484 -4.03 -10.74 -20.31
CA GLN A 484 -5.06 -9.75 -20.62
C GLN A 484 -4.66 -8.32 -20.21
N ILE A 485 -3.94 -8.14 -19.09
CA ILE A 485 -3.49 -6.83 -18.63
C ILE A 485 -2.52 -6.18 -19.62
N TRP A 486 -1.73 -6.97 -20.34
CA TRP A 486 -0.75 -6.50 -21.32
C TRP A 486 -1.27 -6.45 -22.76
N SER A 487 -2.40 -7.09 -23.04
CA SER A 487 -2.97 -7.18 -24.38
C SER A 487 -4.04 -6.14 -24.69
N GLN A 488 -4.71 -5.58 -23.68
CA GLN A 488 -5.76 -4.57 -23.86
C GLN A 488 -5.22 -3.30 -24.53
N VAL A 489 -4.02 -2.86 -24.14
CA VAL A 489 -3.23 -1.88 -24.89
C VAL A 489 -1.96 -2.61 -25.35
N PRO A 490 -1.82 -2.95 -26.63
CA PRO A 490 -0.76 -3.83 -27.10
C PRO A 490 0.64 -3.42 -26.65
N GLY A 491 1.37 -4.35 -26.02
CA GLY A 491 2.74 -4.14 -25.54
C GLY A 491 2.85 -3.22 -24.31
N SER A 492 1.76 -2.99 -23.59
CA SER A 492 1.75 -2.13 -22.40
C SER A 492 0.98 -2.76 -21.26
N TYR A 493 1.49 -2.56 -20.05
CA TYR A 493 0.78 -2.87 -18.83
C TYR A 493 -0.34 -1.83 -18.60
N LEU A 494 -1.59 -2.28 -18.65
CA LEU A 494 -2.75 -1.43 -18.36
C LEU A 494 -2.99 -1.37 -16.85
N THR A 495 -2.81 -0.19 -16.26
CA THR A 495 -3.00 -0.01 -14.81
C THR A 495 -4.46 -0.08 -14.37
N GLY A 496 -5.40 0.18 -15.30
CA GLY A 496 -6.82 0.33 -15.01
C GLY A 496 -7.18 1.66 -14.33
N ASP A 497 -6.24 2.60 -14.27
CA ASP A 497 -6.46 3.96 -13.77
C ASP A 497 -6.49 4.96 -14.93
N MET A 498 -7.30 6.01 -14.75
CA MET A 498 -7.32 7.20 -15.60
C MET A 498 -6.35 8.23 -15.03
N ALA A 499 -5.64 8.92 -15.89
CA ALA A 499 -4.71 9.97 -15.49
C ALA A 499 -4.62 11.11 -16.52
N VAL A 500 -4.01 12.21 -16.09
CA VAL A 500 -3.65 13.37 -16.93
C VAL A 500 -2.19 13.70 -16.65
N MET A 501 -1.44 13.99 -17.68
CA MET A 501 -0.06 14.49 -17.58
C MET A 501 -0.02 15.95 -18.04
N ASP A 502 0.60 16.83 -17.27
CA ASP A 502 0.80 18.22 -17.69
C ASP A 502 2.06 18.41 -18.57
N GLU A 503 2.29 19.62 -19.04
CA GLU A 503 3.44 19.97 -19.90
C GLU A 503 4.79 19.79 -19.20
N ASP A 504 4.84 19.84 -17.87
CA ASP A 504 6.04 19.62 -17.05
C ASP A 504 6.26 18.14 -16.71
N GLY A 505 5.36 17.23 -17.16
CA GLY A 505 5.41 15.79 -16.92
C GLY A 505 4.84 15.36 -15.56
N TYR A 506 4.16 16.24 -14.82
CA TYR A 506 3.46 15.85 -13.60
C TYR A 506 2.14 15.16 -13.93
N ILE A 507 1.89 14.06 -13.25
CA ILE A 507 0.73 13.19 -13.47
C ILE A 507 -0.27 13.36 -12.32
N ALA A 508 -1.52 13.60 -12.66
CA ALA A 508 -2.67 13.51 -11.75
C ALA A 508 -3.42 12.21 -12.05
N VAL A 509 -3.56 11.34 -11.06
CA VAL A 509 -4.36 10.11 -11.17
C VAL A 509 -5.80 10.45 -10.77
N LEU A 510 -6.72 10.25 -11.71
CA LEU A 510 -8.13 10.65 -11.58
C LEU A 510 -9.02 9.58 -10.93
N GLY A 511 -8.48 8.37 -10.76
CA GLY A 511 -9.18 7.21 -10.21
C GLY A 511 -9.26 6.05 -11.20
N ARG A 512 -10.05 5.03 -10.84
CA ARG A 512 -10.23 3.84 -11.68
C ARG A 512 -10.97 4.16 -12.97
N ALA A 513 -10.56 3.55 -14.07
CA ALA A 513 -11.21 3.73 -15.37
C ALA A 513 -12.69 3.27 -15.37
N ASP A 514 -13.02 2.28 -14.54
CA ASP A 514 -14.36 1.76 -14.31
C ASP A 514 -15.21 2.61 -13.34
N ASP A 515 -14.58 3.52 -12.58
CA ASP A 515 -15.24 4.47 -11.68
C ASP A 515 -15.43 5.88 -12.31
N VAL A 516 -14.90 6.14 -13.50
CA VAL A 516 -15.07 7.42 -14.20
C VAL A 516 -16.48 7.54 -14.75
N LEU A 517 -17.14 8.64 -14.42
CA LEU A 517 -18.51 8.94 -14.82
C LEU A 517 -18.59 9.41 -16.27
N ASN A 518 -19.61 8.97 -16.99
CA ASN A 518 -19.91 9.46 -18.33
C ASN A 518 -21.23 10.24 -18.32
N ILE A 519 -21.14 11.52 -17.98
CA ILE A 519 -22.31 12.40 -17.85
C ILE A 519 -22.44 13.25 -19.12
N ALA A 520 -23.52 13.01 -19.87
CA ALA A 520 -23.80 13.74 -21.13
C ALA A 520 -22.61 13.78 -22.10
N GLY A 521 -21.85 12.68 -22.22
CA GLY A 521 -20.68 12.56 -23.09
C GLY A 521 -19.38 13.15 -22.51
N HIS A 522 -19.41 13.64 -21.28
CA HIS A 522 -18.22 14.12 -20.55
C HIS A 522 -17.75 13.08 -19.55
N ARG A 523 -16.45 12.77 -19.56
CA ARG A 523 -15.82 11.92 -18.56
C ARG A 523 -15.43 12.77 -17.35
N ILE A 524 -15.98 12.45 -16.17
CA ILE A 524 -15.75 13.15 -14.91
C ILE A 524 -15.20 12.14 -13.93
N GLY A 525 -14.02 12.42 -13.34
CA GLY A 525 -13.46 11.61 -12.29
C GLY A 525 -14.27 11.74 -11.00
N THR A 526 -14.65 10.63 -10.38
CA THR A 526 -15.32 10.66 -9.07
C THR A 526 -14.49 11.40 -8.04
N MET A 527 -13.17 11.23 -8.07
CA MET A 527 -12.21 11.88 -7.17
C MET A 527 -12.20 13.41 -7.30
N GLU A 528 -12.43 13.95 -8.50
CA GLU A 528 -12.51 15.40 -8.72
C GLU A 528 -13.71 15.99 -7.98
N VAL A 529 -14.85 15.33 -8.09
CA VAL A 529 -16.09 15.73 -7.40
C VAL A 529 -15.93 15.63 -5.89
N GLU A 530 -15.35 14.55 -5.41
CA GLU A 530 -15.09 14.31 -3.99
C GLU A 530 -14.11 15.33 -3.41
N SER A 531 -13.03 15.65 -4.13
CA SER A 531 -12.09 16.71 -3.73
C SER A 531 -12.75 18.07 -3.68
N ALA A 532 -13.58 18.41 -4.67
CA ALA A 532 -14.31 19.66 -4.66
C ALA A 532 -15.30 19.75 -3.49
N LEU A 533 -15.96 18.66 -3.13
CA LEU A 533 -16.82 18.62 -1.93
C LEU A 533 -16.02 18.78 -0.64
N VAL A 534 -14.88 18.09 -0.52
CA VAL A 534 -14.02 18.15 0.68
C VAL A 534 -13.37 19.52 0.85
N SER A 535 -13.19 20.31 -0.22
CA SER A 535 -12.71 21.69 -0.12
C SER A 535 -13.70 22.65 0.54
N HIS A 536 -14.96 22.24 0.72
CA HIS A 536 -15.93 23.04 1.46
C HIS A 536 -15.75 22.89 2.97
N GLU A 537 -15.87 24.00 3.71
CA GLU A 537 -15.61 24.05 5.16
C GLU A 537 -16.44 23.06 5.99
N ALA A 538 -17.67 22.76 5.56
CA ALA A 538 -18.58 21.85 6.27
C ALA A 538 -18.31 20.37 6.02
N VAL A 539 -17.52 19.99 5.01
CA VAL A 539 -17.38 18.60 4.54
C VAL A 539 -16.15 17.94 5.15
N ALA A 540 -16.34 16.79 5.78
CA ALA A 540 -15.25 15.93 6.28
C ALA A 540 -14.82 14.92 5.21
N GLU A 541 -15.78 14.25 4.57
CA GLU A 541 -15.52 13.24 3.54
C GLU A 541 -16.67 13.25 2.52
N ALA A 542 -16.38 12.80 1.30
CA ALA A 542 -17.37 12.63 0.26
C ALA A 542 -17.09 11.39 -0.59
N ALA A 543 -18.13 10.84 -1.17
CA ALA A 543 -18.07 9.81 -2.21
C ALA A 543 -18.99 10.19 -3.37
N ALA A 544 -18.57 9.88 -4.59
CA ALA A 544 -19.32 10.13 -5.81
C ALA A 544 -19.51 8.85 -6.61
N ILE A 545 -20.70 8.65 -7.17
CA ILE A 545 -21.03 7.53 -8.06
C ILE A 545 -21.84 8.02 -9.26
N GLY A 546 -21.79 7.26 -10.36
CA GLY A 546 -22.70 7.38 -11.49
C GLY A 546 -23.95 6.52 -11.26
N LYS A 547 -25.12 7.14 -11.43
CA LYS A 547 -26.41 6.47 -11.44
C LYS A 547 -26.94 6.48 -12.87
N PRO A 548 -27.35 5.35 -13.44
CA PRO A 548 -27.88 5.32 -14.79
C PRO A 548 -29.05 6.27 -14.98
N ASP A 549 -29.03 7.02 -16.08
CA ASP A 549 -30.12 7.92 -16.50
C ASP A 549 -30.46 7.68 -17.97
N PRO A 550 -31.74 7.52 -18.32
CA PRO A 550 -32.15 7.17 -19.68
C PRO A 550 -31.86 8.25 -20.72
N VAL A 551 -31.65 9.50 -20.31
CA VAL A 551 -31.41 10.63 -21.21
C VAL A 551 -29.95 11.04 -21.25
N LYS A 552 -29.26 11.06 -20.08
CA LYS A 552 -27.92 11.56 -19.93
C LYS A 552 -26.85 10.46 -19.89
N GLY A 553 -27.25 9.18 -19.95
CA GLY A 553 -26.40 8.02 -19.74
C GLY A 553 -26.17 7.76 -18.26
N GLU A 554 -25.51 8.67 -17.58
CA GLU A 554 -25.35 8.66 -16.11
C GLU A 554 -25.61 10.05 -15.54
N VAL A 555 -26.07 10.09 -14.28
CA VAL A 555 -26.16 11.29 -13.46
C VAL A 555 -25.29 11.13 -12.21
N LEU A 556 -24.78 12.25 -11.72
CA LEU A 556 -23.89 12.30 -10.57
C LEU A 556 -24.70 12.26 -9.27
N LYS A 557 -24.46 11.25 -8.46
CA LYS A 557 -24.91 11.17 -7.07
C LYS A 557 -23.74 11.23 -6.11
N THR A 558 -23.88 11.98 -5.02
CA THR A 558 -22.84 12.16 -4.01
C THR A 558 -23.35 11.85 -2.61
N PHE A 559 -22.46 11.35 -1.78
CA PHE A 559 -22.66 11.05 -0.36
C PHE A 559 -21.66 11.87 0.43
N VAL A 560 -22.12 12.59 1.44
CA VAL A 560 -21.29 13.55 2.18
C VAL A 560 -21.36 13.28 3.67
N ILE A 561 -20.18 13.19 4.32
CA ILE A 561 -20.03 13.21 5.77
C ILE A 561 -19.66 14.64 6.18
N LEU A 562 -20.41 15.21 7.08
CA LEU A 562 -20.17 16.55 7.60
C LEU A 562 -19.14 16.54 8.74
N LYS A 563 -18.42 17.64 8.89
CA LYS A 563 -17.57 17.90 10.07
C LYS A 563 -18.42 18.08 11.32
N ILE A 564 -17.82 17.85 12.48
CA ILE A 564 -18.47 18.07 13.78
C ILE A 564 -18.89 19.55 13.88
N GLY A 565 -20.15 19.77 14.25
CA GLY A 565 -20.73 21.11 14.37
C GLY A 565 -21.57 21.55 13.19
N TYR A 566 -21.61 20.76 12.10
CA TYR A 566 -22.50 20.99 10.96
C TYR A 566 -23.64 19.98 10.92
N GLU A 567 -24.82 20.45 10.55
CA GLU A 567 -26.02 19.61 10.35
C GLU A 567 -26.48 19.68 8.89
N GLY A 568 -26.98 18.56 8.38
CA GLY A 568 -27.49 18.49 7.01
C GLY A 568 -28.79 19.28 6.87
N SER A 569 -28.81 20.24 5.98
CA SER A 569 -29.98 21.03 5.62
C SER A 569 -30.11 21.18 4.10
N GLU A 570 -31.27 21.62 3.64
CA GLU A 570 -31.46 21.87 2.20
C GLU A 570 -30.62 23.07 1.73
N GLU A 571 -30.43 24.08 2.58
CA GLU A 571 -29.55 25.23 2.31
C GLU A 571 -28.13 24.79 2.11
N LEU A 572 -27.59 23.95 3.01
CA LEU A 572 -26.23 23.40 2.90
C LEU A 572 -26.07 22.51 1.67
N ARG A 573 -27.10 21.71 1.32
CA ARG A 573 -27.12 20.89 0.10
C ARG A 573 -26.93 21.76 -1.15
N GLN A 574 -27.74 22.84 -1.26
CA GLN A 574 -27.65 23.77 -2.39
C GLN A 574 -26.30 24.52 -2.43
N ASP A 575 -25.76 24.85 -1.29
CA ASP A 575 -24.47 25.51 -1.20
C ASP A 575 -23.34 24.57 -1.66
N LEU A 576 -23.34 23.30 -1.24
CA LEU A 576 -22.39 22.29 -1.70
C LEU A 576 -22.49 22.05 -3.22
N VAL A 577 -23.69 21.94 -3.77
CA VAL A 577 -23.90 21.80 -5.22
C VAL A 577 -23.35 23.01 -5.96
N LYS A 578 -23.62 24.23 -5.47
CA LYS A 578 -23.08 25.47 -6.03
C LYS A 578 -21.56 25.54 -5.90
N HIS A 579 -21.02 25.12 -4.75
CA HIS A 579 -19.57 25.09 -4.51
C HIS A 579 -18.87 24.18 -5.52
N VAL A 580 -19.33 22.93 -5.70
CA VAL A 580 -18.76 21.99 -6.69
C VAL A 580 -18.85 22.59 -8.11
N ARG A 581 -19.97 23.21 -8.45
CA ARG A 581 -20.14 23.88 -9.74
C ARG A 581 -19.18 25.06 -9.93
N ASN A 582 -18.87 25.80 -8.87
CA ASN A 582 -17.91 26.90 -8.91
C ASN A 582 -16.46 26.39 -9.06
N VAL A 583 -16.14 25.28 -8.39
CA VAL A 583 -14.79 24.67 -8.42
C VAL A 583 -14.56 23.92 -9.74
N LEU A 584 -15.51 23.09 -10.19
CA LEU A 584 -15.32 22.20 -11.33
C LEU A 584 -16.02 22.68 -12.62
N GLY A 585 -16.70 23.81 -12.57
CA GLY A 585 -17.39 24.38 -13.73
C GLY A 585 -18.83 23.86 -13.93
N PRO A 586 -19.57 24.46 -14.88
CA PRO A 586 -21.02 24.21 -15.05
C PRO A 586 -21.38 22.84 -15.61
N ILE A 587 -20.40 22.08 -16.10
CA ILE A 587 -20.62 20.74 -16.67
C ILE A 587 -20.86 19.71 -15.57
N VAL A 588 -20.24 19.90 -14.39
CA VAL A 588 -20.42 19.02 -13.25
C VAL A 588 -21.68 19.42 -12.49
N VAL A 589 -22.74 18.65 -12.67
CA VAL A 589 -24.02 18.87 -12.01
C VAL A 589 -24.30 17.70 -11.10
N ILE A 590 -24.23 17.92 -9.79
CA ILE A 590 -24.69 16.93 -8.80
C ILE A 590 -26.21 16.87 -8.90
N SER A 591 -26.72 15.70 -9.26
CA SER A 591 -28.18 15.46 -9.38
C SER A 591 -28.79 15.07 -8.04
N GLU A 592 -28.05 14.33 -7.23
CA GLU A 592 -28.49 13.89 -5.89
C GLU A 592 -27.31 14.03 -4.91
N LEU A 593 -27.58 14.54 -3.70
CA LEU A 593 -26.62 14.63 -2.61
C LEU A 593 -27.28 14.18 -1.31
N ASP A 594 -26.69 13.16 -0.69
CA ASP A 594 -27.14 12.63 0.59
C ASP A 594 -26.13 12.89 1.70
N PHE A 595 -26.59 13.39 2.84
CA PHE A 595 -25.80 13.43 4.05
C PHE A 595 -25.84 12.08 4.75
N VAL A 596 -24.68 11.48 4.99
CA VAL A 596 -24.55 10.15 5.56
C VAL A 596 -23.64 10.15 6.80
N PRO A 597 -23.94 9.32 7.80
CA PRO A 597 -23.09 9.26 8.99
C PRO A 597 -21.76 8.53 8.74
N LYS A 598 -21.72 7.60 7.78
CA LYS A 598 -20.52 6.85 7.38
C LYS A 598 -20.58 6.48 5.89
N LEU A 599 -19.42 6.32 5.28
CA LEU A 599 -19.23 5.76 3.94
C LEU A 599 -18.79 4.31 4.05
N PRO A 600 -19.21 3.42 3.14
CA PRO A 600 -18.68 2.07 3.09
C PRO A 600 -17.23 2.11 2.67
N LYS A 601 -16.36 1.60 3.52
CA LYS A 601 -14.92 1.58 3.30
C LYS A 601 -14.38 0.18 3.41
N THR A 602 -13.28 -0.06 2.71
CA THR A 602 -12.40 -1.17 3.06
C THR A 602 -11.75 -0.87 4.41
N ARG A 603 -11.25 -1.88 5.07
CA ARG A 603 -10.49 -1.73 6.32
C ARG A 603 -9.19 -0.92 6.16
N SER A 604 -8.71 -0.74 4.94
CA SER A 604 -7.63 0.22 4.62
C SER A 604 -8.12 1.67 4.47
N GLY A 605 -9.41 1.92 4.68
CA GLY A 605 -10.04 3.24 4.56
C GLY A 605 -10.48 3.62 3.16
N LYS A 606 -10.24 2.79 2.14
CA LYS A 606 -10.65 3.07 0.76
C LYS A 606 -12.17 2.95 0.61
N ILE A 607 -12.83 3.97 0.04
CA ILE A 607 -14.28 3.98 -0.22
C ILE A 607 -14.62 2.90 -1.26
N ILE A 608 -15.63 2.08 -0.95
CA ILE A 608 -16.15 1.02 -1.82
C ILE A 608 -17.31 1.59 -2.66
N ARG A 609 -16.98 2.32 -3.74
CA ARG A 609 -18.00 2.95 -4.61
C ARG A 609 -18.92 1.93 -5.26
N ARG A 610 -18.41 0.73 -5.58
CA ARG A 610 -19.21 -0.38 -6.09
C ARG A 610 -20.38 -0.72 -5.16
N LEU A 611 -20.15 -0.73 -3.85
CA LEU A 611 -21.20 -0.99 -2.87
C LEU A 611 -22.23 0.13 -2.84
N LEU A 612 -21.79 1.39 -2.86
CA LEU A 612 -22.71 2.54 -2.96
C LEU A 612 -23.57 2.45 -4.22
N LYS A 613 -22.96 2.14 -5.37
CA LYS A 613 -23.66 1.97 -6.65
C LYS A 613 -24.65 0.80 -6.60
N ALA A 614 -24.25 -0.34 -6.05
CA ALA A 614 -25.10 -1.52 -5.93
C ALA A 614 -26.33 -1.26 -5.04
N VAL A 615 -26.14 -0.62 -3.89
CA VAL A 615 -27.23 -0.24 -2.98
C VAL A 615 -28.21 0.71 -3.67
N GLU A 616 -27.72 1.73 -4.38
CA GLU A 616 -28.54 2.68 -5.11
C GLU A 616 -29.35 2.04 -6.24
N MET A 617 -28.81 1.03 -6.88
CA MET A 617 -29.45 0.34 -7.99
C MET A 617 -30.28 -0.86 -7.55
N GLY A 618 -30.32 -1.21 -6.27
CA GLY A 618 -30.96 -2.43 -5.78
C GLY A 618 -30.34 -3.71 -6.36
N ALA A 619 -29.05 -3.64 -6.73
CA ALA A 619 -28.30 -4.75 -7.31
C ALA A 619 -27.54 -5.53 -6.21
N ASP A 620 -27.11 -6.74 -6.55
CA ASP A 620 -26.25 -7.52 -5.66
C ASP A 620 -24.95 -6.75 -5.38
N PRO A 621 -24.62 -6.44 -4.13
CA PRO A 621 -23.39 -5.74 -3.77
C PRO A 621 -22.13 -6.55 -4.03
N GLY A 622 -22.22 -7.85 -4.34
CA GLY A 622 -21.10 -8.73 -4.59
C GLY A 622 -20.26 -8.97 -3.33
N ASP A 623 -18.96 -9.17 -3.50
CA ASP A 623 -18.03 -9.44 -2.39
C ASP A 623 -17.95 -8.27 -1.41
N LEU A 624 -18.44 -8.49 -0.17
CA LEU A 624 -18.39 -7.54 0.95
C LEU A 624 -17.29 -7.88 1.97
N THR A 625 -16.45 -8.86 1.69
CA THR A 625 -15.45 -9.39 2.63
C THR A 625 -14.41 -8.37 3.08
N THR A 626 -14.22 -7.30 2.31
CA THR A 626 -13.29 -6.20 2.61
C THR A 626 -13.95 -5.02 3.33
N LEU A 627 -15.27 -5.06 3.57
CA LEU A 627 -16.01 -3.97 4.21
C LEU A 627 -15.60 -3.82 5.69
N GLU A 628 -15.40 -2.58 6.11
CA GLU A 628 -15.26 -2.22 7.52
C GLU A 628 -16.66 -2.20 8.18
N GLU A 629 -16.88 -2.98 9.23
CA GLU A 629 -18.13 -3.00 9.99
C GLU A 629 -18.35 -1.73 10.82
#